data_082a27c8286afe1bc5acc191e744a530
#
_entry.id   082a27c8286afe1bc5acc191e744a530
#
_cell.length_a   1.000
_cell.length_b   1.000
_cell.length_c   1.000
_cell.angle_alpha   90.00
_cell.angle_beta   90.00
_cell.angle_gamma   90.00
#
_symmetry.space_group_name_H-M   'P 1'
#
loop_
_entity.id
_entity.type
_entity.pdbx_description
1 polymer ?
#
loop_
_entity_poly.entity_id
_entity_poly.type
_entity_poly.pdbx_seq_one_letter_code
_entity_poly.pdbx_strand_id
1 'polypeptide(L)'
;MIPGGQPNMQQLLQQAQKMQQDLQQAQEELANTEVDGQAGGGLVRATVTGSGELRALRIDPKAVDPEDTETLADLIVAAVQAANENAQSLQQQKLGPLAQGLGGGSGIPGLPF
;
A
#
# COMPACT_ATOMS: atom_id res chain seq x y z
N MET A 1 22.68 20.16 -29.22
CA MET A 1 22.86 19.73 -28.84
C MET A 1 23.06 19.38 -28.32
N ILE A 2 22.59 19.23 -28.23
CA ILE A 2 22.79 19.03 -27.61
C ILE A 2 23.45 18.40 -27.30
N PRO A 3 23.83 18.61 -27.73
CA PRO A 3 24.81 17.90 -27.17
C PRO A 3 24.55 17.80 -25.79
N GLY A 4 23.98 18.71 -25.35
CA GLY A 4 23.76 18.67 -23.98
C GLY A 4 23.12 17.44 -23.55
N GLY A 5 22.45 16.79 -24.39
CA GLY A 5 21.78 15.61 -24.00
C GLY A 5 22.68 14.50 -23.64
N GLN A 6 23.87 14.50 -24.19
CA GLN A 6 24.66 13.36 -23.97
C GLN A 6 25.21 13.25 -22.63
N PRO A 7 25.69 14.26 -22.02
CA PRO A 7 26.19 14.11 -20.67
C PRO A 7 25.13 13.69 -19.71
N ASN A 8 23.89 13.91 -20.06
CA ASN A 8 22.85 13.57 -19.14
C ASN A 8 22.60 12.09 -19.02
N MET A 9 23.28 11.30 -19.81
CA MET A 9 23.15 9.87 -19.69
C MET A 9 23.51 9.39 -18.31
N GLN A 10 24.62 9.85 -17.77
CA GLN A 10 24.98 9.48 -16.43
C GLN A 10 23.99 9.97 -15.42
N GLN A 11 23.49 11.18 -15.59
CA GLN A 11 22.49 11.70 -14.69
C GLN A 11 21.21 10.87 -14.74
N LEU A 12 20.82 10.46 -15.93
CA LEU A 12 19.63 9.62 -16.06
C LEU A 12 19.81 8.29 -15.37
N LEU A 13 20.99 7.71 -15.50
CA LEU A 13 21.27 6.44 -14.82
C LEU A 13 21.24 6.61 -13.31
N GLN A 14 21.81 7.68 -12.82
CA GLN A 14 21.81 7.94 -11.40
C GLN A 14 20.39 8.16 -10.88
N GLN A 15 19.58 8.89 -11.63
CA GLN A 15 18.19 9.10 -11.26
C GLN A 15 17.42 7.81 -11.25
N ALA A 16 17.67 6.96 -12.24
CA ALA A 16 16.98 5.68 -12.30
C ALA A 16 17.37 4.79 -11.13
N GLN A 17 18.65 4.78 -10.77
CA GLN A 17 19.10 4.02 -9.64
C GLN A 17 18.50 4.53 -8.33
N LYS A 18 18.47 5.84 -8.19
CA LYS A 18 17.88 6.43 -7.00
C LYS A 18 16.40 6.09 -6.91
N MET A 19 15.71 6.15 -8.04
CA MET A 19 14.30 5.82 -8.08
C MET A 19 14.07 4.37 -7.64
N GLN A 20 14.91 3.46 -8.13
CA GLN A 20 14.82 2.07 -7.72
C GLN A 20 15.05 1.90 -6.23
N GLN A 21 16.03 2.59 -5.70
CA GLN A 21 16.31 2.54 -4.27
C GLN A 21 15.15 3.10 -3.47
N ASP A 22 14.58 4.20 -3.93
CA ASP A 22 13.46 4.82 -3.24
C ASP A 22 12.24 3.89 -3.25
N LEU A 23 11.99 3.23 -4.38
CA LEU A 23 10.88 2.28 -4.46
C LEU A 23 11.11 1.10 -3.55
N GLN A 24 12.32 0.55 -3.54
CA GLN A 24 12.65 -0.56 -2.68
C GLN A 24 12.47 -0.19 -1.22
N GLN A 25 12.96 0.99 -0.85
CA GLN A 25 12.84 1.46 0.52
C GLN A 25 11.39 1.65 0.90
N ALA A 26 10.59 2.23 0.00
CA ALA A 26 9.17 2.44 0.26
C ALA A 26 8.46 1.11 0.43
N GLN A 27 8.80 0.12 -0.38
CA GLN A 27 8.19 -1.21 -0.25
C GLN A 27 8.58 -1.89 1.05
N GLU A 28 9.83 -1.73 1.46
CA GLU A 28 10.27 -2.27 2.74
C GLU A 28 9.56 -1.60 3.90
N GLU A 29 9.39 -0.30 3.83
CA GLU A 29 8.65 0.42 4.86
C GLU A 29 7.21 -0.05 4.93
N LEU A 30 6.59 -0.26 3.77
CA LEU A 30 5.22 -0.76 3.73
C LEU A 30 5.12 -2.14 4.36
N ALA A 31 6.08 -3.01 4.06
CA ALA A 31 6.06 -4.36 4.59
C ALA A 31 6.24 -4.38 6.10
N ASN A 32 6.86 -3.35 6.66
CA ASN A 32 7.11 -3.25 8.09
C ASN A 32 6.14 -2.34 8.83
N THR A 33 5.19 -1.75 8.12
CA THR A 33 4.20 -0.88 8.73
C THR A 33 2.90 -1.64 8.85
N GLU A 34 2.24 -1.55 10.00
CA GLU A 34 0.98 -2.23 10.22
C GLU A 34 -0.16 -1.23 10.20
N VAL A 35 -1.28 -1.64 9.61
CA VAL A 35 -2.50 -0.85 9.62
C VAL A 35 -3.65 -1.75 10.03
N ASP A 36 -4.64 -1.16 10.66
CA ASP A 36 -5.77 -1.90 11.19
C ASP A 36 -7.03 -1.62 10.41
N GLY A 37 -7.95 -2.57 10.49
CA GLY A 37 -9.33 -2.37 10.06
C GLY A 37 -10.22 -3.06 11.07
N GLN A 38 -11.48 -2.60 11.15
CA GLN A 38 -12.38 -3.18 12.13
C GLN A 38 -13.77 -3.28 11.56
N ALA A 39 -14.57 -4.14 12.16
CA ALA A 39 -15.95 -4.33 11.80
C ALA A 39 -16.78 -4.59 13.04
N GLY A 40 -18.08 -4.37 12.94
CA GLY A 40 -18.98 -4.60 14.05
C GLY A 40 -18.74 -3.67 15.21
N GLY A 41 -18.34 -2.43 14.94
CA GLY A 41 -18.06 -1.50 16.00
C GLY A 41 -16.85 -1.85 16.83
N GLY A 42 -15.90 -2.53 16.22
CA GLY A 42 -14.68 -2.92 16.91
C GLY A 42 -14.69 -4.32 17.48
N LEU A 43 -15.78 -5.06 17.25
CA LEU A 43 -15.83 -6.43 17.74
C LEU A 43 -14.81 -7.34 17.06
N VAL A 44 -14.49 -7.06 15.80
CA VAL A 44 -13.45 -7.78 15.09
C VAL A 44 -12.49 -6.75 14.54
N ARG A 45 -11.20 -7.00 14.75
CA ARG A 45 -10.16 -6.09 14.28
C ARG A 45 -9.09 -6.90 13.58
N ALA A 46 -8.71 -6.46 12.39
CA ALA A 46 -7.66 -7.10 11.60
C ALA A 46 -6.48 -6.16 11.49
N THR A 47 -5.28 -6.71 11.52
CA THR A 47 -4.05 -5.95 11.30
C THR A 47 -3.34 -6.54 10.11
N VAL A 48 -3.07 -5.70 9.12
CA VAL A 48 -2.34 -6.11 7.93
C VAL A 48 -1.12 -5.21 7.77
N THR A 49 -0.12 -5.70 7.02
CA THR A 49 0.99 -4.82 6.68
C THR A 49 0.58 -3.86 5.58
N GLY A 50 1.38 -2.82 5.39
CA GLY A 50 1.12 -1.90 4.29
C GLY A 50 1.17 -2.56 2.93
N SER A 51 1.81 -3.71 2.82
CA SER A 51 1.81 -4.47 1.57
C SER A 51 0.64 -5.45 1.46
N GLY A 52 -0.24 -5.47 2.45
CA GLY A 52 -1.48 -6.25 2.38
C GLY A 52 -1.43 -7.61 3.00
N GLU A 53 -0.43 -7.90 3.81
CA GLU A 53 -0.31 -9.20 4.44
C GLU A 53 -1.00 -9.22 5.80
N LEU A 54 -1.89 -10.16 6.02
CA LEU A 54 -2.59 -10.25 7.30
C LEU A 54 -1.64 -10.76 8.37
N ARG A 55 -1.52 -10.00 9.45
CA ARG A 55 -0.62 -10.33 10.54
C ARG A 55 -1.32 -10.76 11.81
N ALA A 56 -2.48 -10.20 12.08
CA ALA A 56 -3.19 -10.49 13.31
C ALA A 56 -4.67 -10.28 13.15
N LEU A 57 -5.41 -10.99 13.97
CA LEU A 57 -6.86 -10.87 13.98
C LEU A 57 -7.29 -10.92 15.43
N ARG A 58 -8.11 -9.95 15.85
CA ARG A 58 -8.65 -9.93 17.19
C ARG A 58 -10.16 -10.03 17.13
N ILE A 59 -10.70 -10.92 17.93
CA ILE A 59 -12.13 -11.16 17.98
C ILE A 59 -12.57 -10.99 19.42
N ASP A 60 -13.48 -10.05 19.64
CA ASP A 60 -14.08 -9.86 20.95
C ASP A 60 -14.99 -11.06 21.21
N PRO A 61 -14.95 -11.65 22.43
CA PRO A 61 -15.84 -12.77 22.71
C PRO A 61 -17.31 -12.47 22.48
N LYS A 62 -17.70 -11.22 22.57
CA LYS A 62 -19.11 -10.86 22.33
C LYS A 62 -19.51 -11.11 20.89
N ALA A 63 -18.56 -11.18 19.97
CA ALA A 63 -18.87 -11.46 18.57
C ALA A 63 -19.04 -12.95 18.30
N VAL A 64 -18.69 -13.80 19.26
CA VAL A 64 -18.69 -15.24 19.04
C VAL A 64 -20.00 -15.84 19.51
N ASP A 65 -20.80 -16.31 18.58
CA ASP A 65 -22.03 -17.02 18.86
C ASP A 65 -21.90 -18.37 18.12
N PRO A 66 -21.76 -19.46 18.86
CA PRO A 66 -21.57 -20.75 18.21
C PRO A 66 -22.72 -21.15 17.31
N GLU A 67 -23.89 -20.53 17.51
CA GLU A 67 -25.03 -20.85 16.67
C GLU A 67 -25.16 -19.93 15.49
N ASP A 68 -24.30 -18.94 15.37
CA ASP A 68 -24.34 -18.01 14.25
C ASP A 68 -22.92 -17.69 13.80
N THR A 69 -22.25 -18.69 13.26
CA THR A 69 -20.88 -18.51 12.84
C THR A 69 -20.78 -17.71 11.55
N GLU A 70 -21.88 -17.60 10.81
CA GLU A 70 -21.88 -16.82 9.58
C GLU A 70 -21.69 -15.33 9.85
N THR A 71 -22.36 -14.82 10.88
CA THR A 71 -22.17 -13.42 11.23
C THR A 71 -20.73 -13.14 11.60
N LEU A 72 -20.11 -14.04 12.37
CA LEU A 72 -18.72 -13.88 12.74
C LEU A 72 -17.81 -13.89 11.50
N ALA A 73 -18.07 -14.82 10.58
CA ALA A 73 -17.30 -14.90 9.35
C ALA A 73 -17.41 -13.61 8.54
N ASP A 74 -18.63 -13.06 8.46
CA ASP A 74 -18.83 -11.81 7.71
C ASP A 74 -18.09 -10.65 8.37
N LEU A 75 -18.10 -10.61 9.70
CA LEU A 75 -17.36 -9.57 10.42
C LEU A 75 -15.86 -9.67 10.18
N ILE A 76 -15.34 -10.89 10.14
CA ILE A 76 -13.92 -11.11 9.88
C ILE A 76 -13.57 -10.61 8.47
N VAL A 77 -14.38 -10.98 7.48
CA VAL A 77 -14.15 -10.55 6.11
C VAL A 77 -14.19 -9.02 6.03
N ALA A 78 -15.17 -8.42 6.67
CA ALA A 78 -15.31 -6.97 6.64
C ALA A 78 -14.12 -6.28 7.30
N ALA A 79 -13.63 -6.81 8.42
CA ALA A 79 -12.49 -6.22 9.11
C ALA A 79 -11.22 -6.32 8.26
N VAL A 80 -11.03 -7.48 7.62
CA VAL A 80 -9.86 -7.65 6.75
C VAL A 80 -9.94 -6.73 5.54
N GLN A 81 -11.12 -6.60 4.95
CA GLN A 81 -11.30 -5.68 3.83
C GLN A 81 -11.02 -4.24 4.23
N ALA A 82 -11.49 -3.84 5.41
CA ALA A 82 -11.22 -2.48 5.89
C ALA A 82 -9.74 -2.26 6.09
N ALA A 83 -9.05 -3.25 6.66
CA ALA A 83 -7.61 -3.15 6.85
C ALA A 83 -6.88 -3.05 5.51
N ASN A 84 -7.30 -3.85 4.53
CA ASN A 84 -6.67 -3.81 3.22
C ASN A 84 -6.91 -2.49 2.51
N GLU A 85 -8.07 -1.89 2.68
CA GLU A 85 -8.34 -0.57 2.11
C GLU A 85 -7.40 0.47 2.72
N ASN A 86 -7.21 0.39 4.04
CA ASN A 86 -6.28 1.28 4.70
C ASN A 86 -4.84 1.04 4.22
N ALA A 87 -4.49 -0.20 3.98
CA ALA A 87 -3.17 -0.52 3.44
C ALA A 87 -2.99 0.07 2.04
N GLN A 88 -4.03 -0.01 1.21
CA GLN A 88 -3.98 0.58 -0.13
C GLN A 88 -3.81 2.09 -0.07
N SER A 89 -4.50 2.74 0.86
CA SER A 89 -4.33 4.17 1.04
C SER A 89 -2.90 4.51 1.44
N LEU A 90 -2.32 3.72 2.33
CA LEU A 90 -0.94 3.93 2.73
C LEU A 90 0.01 3.73 1.56
N GLN A 91 -0.24 2.70 0.74
CA GLN A 91 0.56 2.46 -0.45
C GLN A 91 0.53 3.67 -1.39
N GLN A 92 -0.65 4.24 -1.58
CA GLN A 92 -0.78 5.41 -2.44
C GLN A 92 -0.03 6.60 -1.85
N GLN A 93 -0.07 6.77 -0.55
CA GLN A 93 0.65 7.84 0.10
C GLN A 93 2.16 7.70 -0.04
N LYS A 94 2.65 6.47 0.07
CA LYS A 94 4.07 6.22 0.01
C LYS A 94 4.61 6.16 -1.41
N LEU A 95 3.85 5.55 -2.31
CA LEU A 95 4.32 5.31 -3.67
C LEU A 95 3.87 6.38 -4.66
N GLY A 96 2.80 7.10 -4.31
CA GLY A 96 2.28 8.13 -5.19
C GLY A 96 3.31 9.18 -5.57
N PRO A 97 4.02 9.78 -4.60
CA PRO A 97 5.02 10.77 -4.95
C PRO A 97 6.12 10.23 -5.85
N LEU A 98 6.49 8.96 -5.66
CA LEU A 98 7.50 8.34 -6.52
C LEU A 98 6.98 8.12 -7.92
N ALA A 99 5.73 7.69 -8.01
CA ALA A 99 5.11 7.51 -9.32
C ALA A 99 4.92 8.84 -10.02
N GLN A 100 4.60 9.88 -9.28
CA GLN A 100 4.47 11.19 -9.88
C GLN A 100 5.80 11.69 -10.42
N GLY A 101 6.86 11.43 -9.70
CA GLY A 101 8.17 11.80 -10.15
C GLY A 101 8.53 11.15 -11.47
N LEU A 102 8.08 9.92 -11.63
CA LEU A 102 8.33 9.26 -12.85
C LEU A 102 7.38 9.73 -13.90
N GLY A 103 6.12 9.64 -13.58
CA GLY A 103 5.12 9.90 -14.53
C GLY A 103 4.99 11.32 -14.88
N GLY A 104 5.20 12.13 -13.90
CA GLY A 104 5.06 13.52 -14.15
C GLY A 104 5.96 13.91 -15.20
N GLY A 105 7.07 13.30 -15.17
CA GLY A 105 7.92 13.57 -16.22
C GLY A 105 7.32 13.18 -17.49
N SER A 106 6.55 12.26 -17.49
CA SER A 106 6.07 11.86 -18.69
C SER A 106 5.02 12.49 -19.10
N GLY A 107 4.81 13.07 -18.50
CA GLY A 107 3.90 13.53 -19.04
C GLY A 107 3.12 12.66 -19.50
N ILE A 108 3.07 12.07 -19.15
CA ILE A 108 2.32 11.25 -19.45
C ILE A 108 1.51 11.52 -20.10
N PRO A 109 1.59 12.33 -20.14
CA PRO A 109 0.81 12.61 -20.87
C PRO A 109 0.92 11.91 -21.88
N GLY A 110 1.54 12.04 -22.03
CA GLY A 110 1.66 11.41 -22.99
C GLY A 110 1.18 10.23 -23.03
N LEU A 111 0.98 10.02 -22.53
CA LEU A 111 0.66 8.92 -22.62
C LEU A 111 -0.42 8.78 -22.84
N PRO A 112 -0.83 8.83 -23.24
CA PRO A 112 -1.73 8.61 -23.53
C PRO A 112 -2.14 7.90 -23.71
N PHE A 113 -2.19 7.87 -23.68
CA PHE A 113 -2.53 7.24 -23.93
C PHE A 113 -3.00 7.21 -23.87
#